data_4be628dacca7ffd419d9c302cb8c7c6d
#
_entry.id   4be628dacca7ffd419d9c302cb8c7c6d
#
_cell.length_a   1.000
_cell.length_b   1.000
_cell.length_c   1.000
_cell.angle_alpha   90.00
_cell.angle_beta   90.00
_cell.angle_gamma   90.00
#
_symmetry.space_group_name_H-M   'P 1'
#
loop_
_entity.id
_entity.type
_entity.pdbx_description
1 polymer ?
#
loop_
_entity_poly.entity_id
_entity_poly.type
_entity_poly.pdbx_seq_one_letter_code
_entity_poly.pdbx_strand_id
1 'polypeptide(L)'
;MPRDRKAEVEAAQKDLDFTKNTYQVEFDTTLGKIVLELYPDVAPGHCKNILGLTKIGFYDGIVFHRVIAGFMAQVGCPEGTGTGGPGYTIKQEFNNRLHEAGTLSMARTSDPNSAGSQLFLCLARTPHLDRQYTVFGKTADDQSLQVLLKIGTGQTDRNDRPLKEVKINSAKVLVTPK
;
A
#
# COMPACT_ATOMS: atom_id res chain seq x y z
N MET A 1 14.92 -16.84 -7.62
CA MET A 1 13.49 -16.65 -7.89
C MET A 1 12.80 -16.08 -6.67
N PRO A 2 11.85 -15.15 -6.85
CA PRO A 2 11.06 -14.67 -5.72
C PRO A 2 10.33 -15.85 -5.07
N ARG A 3 10.34 -15.86 -3.75
CA ARG A 3 9.62 -16.88 -2.99
C ARG A 3 8.12 -16.61 -3.12
N ASP A 4 7.34 -17.63 -3.49
CA ASP A 4 5.89 -17.52 -3.54
C ASP A 4 5.33 -17.57 -2.11
N ARG A 5 4.74 -16.46 -1.68
CA ARG A 5 4.18 -16.28 -0.35
C ARG A 5 2.67 -16.55 -0.29
N LYS A 6 2.07 -17.03 -1.40
CA LYS A 6 0.61 -17.17 -1.51
C LYS A 6 -0.01 -18.01 -0.39
N ALA A 7 0.56 -19.16 -0.11
CA ALA A 7 0.02 -20.06 0.92
C ALA A 7 0.07 -19.43 2.31
N GLU A 8 1.17 -18.74 2.64
CA GLU A 8 1.31 -18.03 3.93
C GLU A 8 0.27 -16.90 4.04
N VAL A 9 0.09 -16.14 2.97
CA VAL A 9 -0.88 -15.03 2.93
C VAL A 9 -2.30 -15.56 3.08
N GLU A 10 -2.66 -16.60 2.34
CA GLU A 10 -3.99 -17.21 2.44
C GLU A 10 -4.27 -17.76 3.86
N ALA A 11 -3.28 -18.38 4.49
CA ALA A 11 -3.41 -18.84 5.86
C ALA A 11 -3.65 -17.68 6.84
N ALA A 12 -2.96 -16.57 6.64
CA ALA A 12 -3.11 -15.37 7.48
C ALA A 12 -4.46 -14.67 7.26
N GLN A 13 -5.16 -14.94 6.17
CA GLN A 13 -6.45 -14.33 5.84
C GLN A 13 -7.65 -15.07 6.42
N LYS A 14 -7.46 -16.28 6.96
CA LYS A 14 -8.57 -17.17 7.35
C LYS A 14 -9.50 -16.58 8.41
N ASP A 15 -8.99 -15.75 9.30
CA ASP A 15 -9.76 -15.14 10.37
C ASP A 15 -10.35 -13.77 10.01
N LEU A 16 -10.13 -13.28 8.80
CA LEU A 16 -10.68 -12.00 8.36
C LEU A 16 -12.18 -12.09 8.10
N ASP A 17 -12.92 -11.16 8.69
CA ASP A 17 -14.38 -11.09 8.51
C ASP A 17 -14.80 -9.62 8.47
N PHE A 18 -15.02 -9.10 7.26
CA PHE A 18 -15.40 -7.70 7.04
C PHE A 18 -16.83 -7.40 7.51
N THR A 19 -17.65 -8.41 7.76
CA THR A 19 -19.00 -8.20 8.28
C THR A 19 -18.99 -7.95 9.78
N LYS A 20 -17.99 -8.47 10.48
CA LYS A 20 -17.89 -8.37 11.95
C LYS A 20 -16.90 -7.33 12.42
N ASN A 21 -15.90 -7.00 11.61
CA ASN A 21 -14.79 -6.13 12.02
C ASN A 21 -14.45 -5.12 10.95
N THR A 22 -13.91 -3.98 11.41
CA THR A 22 -13.20 -3.01 10.58
C THR A 22 -11.72 -3.22 10.77
N TYR A 23 -10.95 -3.22 9.68
CA TYR A 23 -9.52 -3.44 9.69
C TYR A 23 -8.79 -2.20 9.17
N GLN A 24 -7.70 -1.86 9.83
CA GLN A 24 -6.76 -0.84 9.40
C GLN A 24 -5.37 -1.44 9.36
N VAL A 25 -4.47 -0.80 8.62
CA VAL A 25 -3.05 -1.15 8.57
C VAL A 25 -2.26 0.05 9.09
N GLU A 26 -1.36 -0.18 10.04
CA GLU A 26 -0.47 0.85 10.55
C GLU A 26 0.95 0.57 10.05
N PHE A 27 1.50 1.53 9.29
CA PHE A 27 2.91 1.53 8.91
C PHE A 27 3.69 2.41 9.88
N ASP A 28 4.59 1.83 10.64
CA ASP A 28 5.54 2.59 11.44
C ASP A 28 6.75 2.90 10.57
N THR A 29 6.81 4.12 10.04
CA THR A 29 7.86 4.52 9.10
C THR A 29 8.97 5.31 9.78
N THR A 30 10.09 5.47 9.08
CA THR A 30 11.22 6.31 9.50
C THR A 30 10.78 7.74 9.88
N LEU A 31 9.75 8.28 9.24
CA LEU A 31 9.27 9.66 9.46
C LEU A 31 8.00 9.75 10.31
N GLY A 32 7.49 8.64 10.80
CA GLY A 32 6.29 8.60 11.64
C GLY A 32 5.32 7.51 11.22
N LYS A 33 4.21 7.44 11.94
CA LYS A 33 3.18 6.42 11.70
C LYS A 33 2.17 6.88 10.67
N ILE A 34 1.82 5.96 9.77
CA ILE A 34 0.74 6.15 8.79
C ILE A 34 -0.29 5.05 9.06
N VAL A 35 -1.48 5.43 9.49
CA VAL A 35 -2.61 4.52 9.62
C VAL A 35 -3.46 4.61 8.37
N LEU A 36 -3.77 3.46 7.79
CA LEU A 36 -4.55 3.35 6.56
C LEU A 36 -5.89 2.71 6.86
N GLU A 37 -6.98 3.37 6.48
CA GLU A 37 -8.28 2.72 6.44
C GLU A 37 -8.47 2.03 5.09
N LEU A 38 -9.24 0.95 5.08
CA LEU A 38 -9.41 0.12 3.90
C LEU A 38 -10.86 0.17 3.40
N TYR A 39 -11.04 -0.12 2.10
CA TYR A 39 -12.35 -0.11 1.42
C TYR A 39 -12.74 -1.51 0.94
N PRO A 40 -13.10 -2.44 1.85
CA PRO A 40 -13.50 -3.78 1.43
C PRO A 40 -14.80 -3.82 0.63
N ASP A 41 -15.60 -2.74 0.69
CA ASP A 41 -16.83 -2.60 -0.09
C ASP A 41 -16.57 -2.52 -1.60
N VAL A 42 -15.43 -1.97 -2.02
CA VAL A 42 -15.10 -1.80 -3.45
C VAL A 42 -13.91 -2.64 -3.90
N ALA A 43 -13.05 -3.08 -2.98
CA ALA A 43 -11.84 -3.83 -3.31
C ALA A 43 -11.52 -4.89 -2.25
N PRO A 44 -12.44 -5.88 -2.03
CA PRO A 44 -12.24 -6.87 -0.96
C PRO A 44 -10.99 -7.72 -1.15
N GLY A 45 -10.64 -8.09 -2.39
CA GLY A 45 -9.45 -8.89 -2.66
C GLY A 45 -8.17 -8.14 -2.34
N HIS A 46 -8.08 -6.86 -2.69
CA HIS A 46 -6.92 -6.01 -2.35
C HIS A 46 -6.80 -5.80 -0.85
N CYS A 47 -7.93 -5.61 -0.16
CA CYS A 47 -7.94 -5.46 1.30
C CYS A 47 -7.46 -6.74 1.99
N LYS A 48 -7.94 -7.89 1.56
CA LYS A 48 -7.46 -9.18 2.08
C LYS A 48 -5.97 -9.36 1.82
N ASN A 49 -5.51 -8.97 0.65
CA ASN A 49 -4.11 -9.10 0.25
C ASN A 49 -3.18 -8.28 1.15
N ILE A 50 -3.46 -6.99 1.34
CA ILE A 50 -2.63 -6.15 2.21
C ILE A 50 -2.68 -6.63 3.67
N LEU A 51 -3.85 -7.06 4.14
CA LEU A 51 -3.99 -7.57 5.50
C LEU A 51 -3.18 -8.86 5.71
N GLY A 52 -3.26 -9.79 4.77
CA GLY A 52 -2.47 -11.01 4.83
C GLY A 52 -0.97 -10.77 4.77
N LEU A 53 -0.53 -9.92 3.85
CA LEU A 53 0.89 -9.54 3.73
C LEU A 53 1.38 -8.84 5.00
N THR A 54 0.57 -7.96 5.58
CA THR A 54 0.91 -7.27 6.83
C THR A 54 1.07 -8.26 7.98
N LYS A 55 0.15 -9.22 8.09
CA LYS A 55 0.18 -10.21 9.16
C LYS A 55 1.41 -11.11 9.14
N ILE A 56 1.93 -11.43 7.95
CA ILE A 56 3.12 -12.28 7.84
C ILE A 56 4.43 -11.49 7.93
N GLY A 57 4.35 -10.18 8.19
CA GLY A 57 5.55 -9.34 8.32
C GLY A 57 6.20 -8.97 6.99
N PHE A 58 5.48 -9.11 5.87
CA PHE A 58 6.05 -8.89 4.53
C PHE A 58 6.60 -7.47 4.34
N TYR A 59 5.90 -6.47 4.85
CA TYR A 59 6.27 -5.06 4.66
C TYR A 59 7.38 -4.58 5.59
N ASP A 60 7.72 -5.34 6.62
CA ASP A 60 8.74 -4.93 7.59
C ASP A 60 10.10 -4.73 6.91
N GLY A 61 10.68 -3.56 7.09
CA GLY A 61 11.98 -3.21 6.52
C GLY A 61 11.97 -2.77 5.06
N ILE A 62 10.81 -2.71 4.40
CA ILE A 62 10.73 -2.32 2.98
C ILE A 62 10.82 -0.80 2.85
N VAL A 63 11.60 -0.33 1.87
CA VAL A 63 11.83 1.09 1.63
C VAL A 63 10.82 1.66 0.61
N PHE A 64 10.53 2.95 0.76
CA PHE A 64 9.86 3.73 -0.30
C PHE A 64 10.90 3.95 -1.41
N HIS A 65 10.77 3.17 -2.47
CA HIS A 65 11.78 3.18 -3.55
C HIS A 65 11.50 4.23 -4.63
N ARG A 66 10.29 4.80 -4.68
CA ARG A 66 9.90 5.78 -5.68
C ARG A 66 8.97 6.82 -5.06
N VAL A 67 9.41 8.08 -5.05
CA VAL A 67 8.63 9.20 -4.53
C VAL A 67 8.72 10.34 -5.52
N ILE A 68 7.58 10.79 -6.03
CA ILE A 68 7.48 11.92 -6.95
C ILE A 68 6.68 13.02 -6.29
N ALA A 69 7.32 14.14 -5.99
CA ALA A 69 6.69 15.29 -5.32
C ALA A 69 5.42 15.72 -6.06
N GLY A 70 4.35 15.96 -5.32
CA GLY A 70 3.06 16.37 -5.87
C GLY A 70 2.30 15.28 -6.61
N PHE A 71 2.82 14.04 -6.61
CA PHE A 71 2.19 12.91 -7.28
C PHE A 71 1.91 11.75 -6.31
N MET A 72 2.94 10.94 -6.00
CA MET A 72 2.72 9.76 -5.15
C MET A 72 4.01 9.27 -4.48
N ALA A 73 3.85 8.42 -3.46
CA ALA A 73 4.94 7.69 -2.82
C ALA A 73 4.64 6.18 -2.94
N GLN A 74 5.58 5.42 -3.49
CA GLN A 74 5.42 3.99 -3.79
C GLN A 74 6.32 3.13 -2.89
N VAL A 75 5.77 2.02 -2.42
CA VAL A 75 6.44 1.10 -1.49
C VAL A 75 5.90 -0.32 -1.72
N GLY A 76 6.56 -1.31 -1.15
CA GLY A 76 6.06 -2.69 -1.16
C GLY A 76 6.85 -3.66 -2.02
N CYS A 77 7.96 -3.19 -2.63
CA CYS A 77 8.88 -4.09 -3.32
C CYS A 77 9.88 -4.67 -2.32
N PRO A 78 9.92 -5.99 -2.11
CA PRO A 78 10.80 -6.58 -1.09
C PRO A 78 12.29 -6.30 -1.31
N GLU A 79 12.73 -6.17 -2.58
CA GLU A 79 14.11 -5.83 -2.91
C GLU A 79 14.35 -4.31 -2.94
N GLY A 80 13.31 -3.49 -2.86
CA GLY A 80 13.42 -2.03 -2.97
C GLY A 80 13.80 -1.53 -4.35
N THR A 81 13.64 -2.34 -5.39
CA THR A 81 14.03 -2.03 -6.77
C THR A 81 12.87 -1.62 -7.66
N GLY A 82 11.65 -1.93 -7.25
CA GLY A 82 10.44 -1.73 -8.04
C GLY A 82 10.06 -2.92 -8.91
N THR A 83 10.86 -3.98 -8.94
CA THR A 83 10.62 -5.16 -9.78
C THR A 83 10.13 -6.38 -9.02
N GLY A 84 10.18 -6.35 -7.70
CA GLY A 84 9.83 -7.49 -6.85
C GLY A 84 8.39 -7.48 -6.37
N GLY A 85 7.96 -8.62 -5.84
CA GLY A 85 6.63 -8.80 -5.29
C GLY A 85 6.56 -10.04 -4.41
N PRO A 86 5.33 -10.49 -4.07
CA PRO A 86 5.14 -11.60 -3.14
C PRO A 86 5.21 -12.98 -3.80
N GLY A 87 5.51 -13.04 -5.09
CA GLY A 87 5.57 -14.30 -5.85
C GLY A 87 4.24 -14.72 -6.46
N TYR A 88 3.21 -13.90 -6.38
CA TYR A 88 1.90 -14.11 -7.00
C TYR A 88 1.30 -12.77 -7.42
N THR A 89 0.24 -12.81 -8.20
CA THR A 89 -0.51 -11.60 -8.61
C THR A 89 -1.98 -11.74 -8.23
N ILE A 90 -2.65 -10.59 -8.12
CA ILE A 90 -4.08 -10.53 -7.86
C ILE A 90 -4.80 -9.76 -8.96
N LYS A 91 -6.07 -10.10 -9.17
CA LYS A 91 -6.92 -9.49 -10.18
C LYS A 91 -7.31 -8.07 -9.77
N GLN A 92 -7.38 -7.17 -10.77
CA GLN A 92 -7.81 -5.80 -10.54
C GLN A 92 -9.24 -5.71 -9.98
N GLU A 93 -9.48 -4.64 -9.24
CA GLU A 93 -10.80 -4.29 -8.69
C GLU A 93 -11.07 -2.80 -8.93
N PHE A 94 -10.99 -2.38 -10.20
CA PHE A 94 -11.23 -0.97 -10.56
C PHE A 94 -12.62 -0.54 -10.09
N ASN A 95 -12.69 0.69 -9.56
CA ASN A 95 -13.91 1.21 -8.96
C ASN A 95 -13.98 2.73 -9.12
N ASN A 96 -15.03 3.34 -8.60
CA ASN A 96 -15.30 4.78 -8.77
C ASN A 96 -14.66 5.66 -7.68
N ARG A 97 -13.92 5.10 -6.73
CA ARG A 97 -13.19 5.92 -5.75
C ARG A 97 -12.10 6.71 -6.46
N LEU A 98 -11.97 7.99 -6.10
CA LEU A 98 -11.05 8.90 -6.76
C LEU A 98 -9.66 8.85 -6.12
N HIS A 99 -8.64 9.18 -6.92
CA HIS A 99 -7.26 9.33 -6.45
C HIS A 99 -7.08 10.76 -5.94
N GLU A 100 -7.18 10.94 -4.64
CA GLU A 100 -7.01 12.22 -3.94
C GLU A 100 -5.79 12.15 -3.01
N ALA A 101 -5.40 13.26 -2.39
CA ALA A 101 -4.32 13.24 -1.40
C ALA A 101 -4.66 12.23 -0.28
N GLY A 102 -3.72 11.33 0.00
CA GLY A 102 -3.89 10.27 0.99
C GLY A 102 -4.48 8.97 0.47
N THR A 103 -4.95 8.92 -0.79
CA THR A 103 -5.53 7.71 -1.37
C THR A 103 -4.48 6.60 -1.48
N LEU A 104 -4.88 5.40 -1.03
CA LEU A 104 -4.11 4.16 -1.15
C LEU A 104 -4.57 3.40 -2.38
N SER A 105 -3.66 3.18 -3.31
CA SER A 105 -3.95 2.52 -4.57
C SER A 105 -2.87 1.49 -4.88
N MET A 106 -3.17 0.56 -5.79
CA MET A 106 -2.27 -0.57 -6.05
C MET A 106 -1.43 -0.32 -7.28
N ALA A 107 -0.11 -0.46 -7.13
CA ALA A 107 0.81 -0.40 -8.26
C ALA A 107 0.68 -1.67 -9.10
N ARG A 108 0.91 -1.53 -10.40
CA ARG A 108 0.85 -2.63 -11.37
C ARG A 108 1.74 -2.32 -12.58
N THR A 109 2.00 -3.33 -13.38
CA THR A 109 2.61 -3.15 -14.70
C THR A 109 1.52 -2.73 -15.71
N SER A 110 1.81 -2.77 -17.01
CA SER A 110 0.81 -2.52 -18.06
C SER A 110 -0.34 -3.55 -18.04
N ASP A 111 -0.10 -4.74 -17.48
CA ASP A 111 -1.15 -5.75 -17.29
C ASP A 111 -2.02 -5.34 -16.09
N PRO A 112 -3.34 -5.12 -16.27
CA PRO A 112 -4.24 -4.74 -15.17
C PRO A 112 -4.30 -5.76 -14.03
N ASN A 113 -3.96 -7.01 -14.28
CA ASN A 113 -4.01 -8.10 -13.31
C ASN A 113 -2.62 -8.51 -12.81
N SER A 114 -1.67 -7.58 -12.79
CA SER A 114 -0.28 -7.84 -12.37
C SER A 114 0.06 -7.35 -10.96
N ALA A 115 -0.92 -6.84 -10.22
CA ALA A 115 -0.68 -6.35 -8.86
C ALA A 115 -0.24 -7.48 -7.93
N GLY A 116 0.64 -7.17 -7.00
CA GLY A 116 1.14 -8.14 -6.02
C GLY A 116 1.23 -7.54 -4.63
N SER A 117 2.34 -6.86 -4.33
CA SER A 117 2.56 -6.24 -3.01
C SER A 117 2.86 -4.75 -3.08
N GLN A 118 3.24 -4.23 -4.25
CA GLN A 118 3.58 -2.82 -4.36
C GLN A 118 2.32 -1.95 -4.37
N LEU A 119 2.35 -0.90 -3.57
CA LEU A 119 1.25 0.05 -3.45
C LEU A 119 1.80 1.47 -3.53
N PHE A 120 0.93 2.42 -3.78
CA PHE A 120 1.31 3.83 -3.71
C PHE A 120 0.26 4.64 -2.96
N LEU A 121 0.72 5.72 -2.36
CA LEU A 121 -0.09 6.68 -1.64
C LEU A 121 -0.01 8.02 -2.38
N CYS A 122 -1.16 8.56 -2.77
CA CYS A 122 -1.22 9.80 -3.52
C CYS A 122 -0.86 10.99 -2.64
N LEU A 123 -0.04 11.90 -3.16
CA LEU A 123 0.35 13.12 -2.47
C LEU A 123 -0.57 14.29 -2.84
N ALA A 124 -1.33 14.15 -3.93
CA ALA A 124 -2.26 15.15 -4.43
C ALA A 124 -3.33 14.47 -5.29
N ARG A 125 -4.32 15.23 -5.74
CA ARG A 125 -5.32 14.74 -6.68
C ARG A 125 -4.66 14.34 -8.00
N THR A 126 -4.89 13.09 -8.43
CA THR A 126 -4.29 12.53 -9.66
C THR A 126 -5.39 11.91 -10.54
N PRO A 127 -6.22 12.76 -11.22
CA PRO A 127 -7.41 12.27 -11.93
C PRO A 127 -7.14 11.30 -13.08
N HIS A 128 -5.96 11.34 -13.67
CA HIS A 128 -5.60 10.44 -14.77
C HIS A 128 -5.47 8.98 -14.33
N LEU A 129 -5.41 8.70 -13.03
CA LEU A 129 -5.33 7.34 -12.48
C LEU A 129 -6.71 6.77 -12.16
N ASP A 130 -7.75 7.59 -12.13
CA ASP A 130 -9.10 7.14 -11.75
C ASP A 130 -9.59 6.04 -12.68
N ARG A 131 -10.10 4.96 -12.09
CA ARG A 131 -10.59 3.75 -12.79
C ARG A 131 -9.53 3.01 -13.60
N GLN A 132 -8.25 3.41 -13.50
CA GLN A 132 -7.12 2.75 -14.16
C GLN A 132 -6.26 1.96 -13.17
N TYR A 133 -6.41 2.22 -11.88
CA TYR A 133 -5.73 1.56 -10.77
C TYR A 133 -6.75 1.28 -9.67
N THR A 134 -6.50 0.23 -8.89
CA THR A 134 -7.42 -0.17 -7.82
C THR A 134 -7.19 0.67 -6.57
N VAL A 135 -8.14 1.56 -6.27
CA VAL A 135 -8.21 2.25 -4.98
C VAL A 135 -8.77 1.29 -3.95
N PHE A 136 -8.08 1.11 -2.83
CA PHE A 136 -8.55 0.19 -1.78
C PHE A 136 -8.45 0.74 -0.36
N GLY A 137 -8.12 2.02 -0.20
CA GLY A 137 -8.07 2.67 1.11
C GLY A 137 -7.61 4.11 1.03
N LYS A 138 -7.32 4.68 2.18
CA LYS A 138 -6.72 6.02 2.32
C LYS A 138 -6.08 6.18 3.70
N THR A 139 -5.34 7.26 3.90
CA THR A 139 -4.88 7.66 5.24
C THR A 139 -6.11 7.86 6.14
N ALA A 140 -6.07 7.27 7.35
CA ALA A 140 -7.22 7.23 8.24
C ALA A 140 -7.49 8.56 8.96
N ASP A 141 -6.48 9.42 9.10
CA ASP A 141 -6.55 10.67 9.84
C ASP A 141 -5.56 11.70 9.28
N ASP A 142 -5.69 12.95 9.74
CA ASP A 142 -4.83 14.03 9.30
C ASP A 142 -3.37 13.82 9.67
N GLN A 143 -3.09 13.26 10.85
CA GLN A 143 -1.72 12.98 11.28
C GLN A 143 -1.01 12.04 10.31
N SER A 144 -1.70 10.98 9.89
CA SER A 144 -1.18 10.03 8.89
C SER A 144 -0.94 10.70 7.55
N LEU A 145 -1.86 11.56 7.11
CA LEU A 145 -1.69 12.35 5.89
C LEU A 145 -0.48 13.26 5.99
N GLN A 146 -0.27 13.94 7.12
CA GLN A 146 0.89 14.83 7.30
C GLN A 146 2.22 14.06 7.24
N VAL A 147 2.29 12.86 7.81
CA VAL A 147 3.49 12.00 7.68
C VAL A 147 3.74 11.65 6.21
N LEU A 148 2.69 11.27 5.50
CA LEU A 148 2.79 10.97 4.07
C LEU A 148 3.29 12.17 3.27
N LEU A 149 2.74 13.35 3.51
CA LEU A 149 3.16 14.57 2.82
C LEU A 149 4.61 14.91 3.13
N LYS A 150 5.07 14.65 4.35
CA LYS A 150 6.46 14.82 4.74
C LYS A 150 7.39 13.88 3.93
N ILE A 151 6.97 12.64 3.71
CA ILE A 151 7.71 11.72 2.83
C ILE A 151 7.82 12.32 1.42
N GLY A 152 6.74 12.92 0.93
CA GLY A 152 6.67 13.52 -0.40
C GLY A 152 7.53 14.77 -0.60
N THR A 153 7.98 15.42 0.48
CA THR A 153 8.82 16.62 0.39
C THR A 153 10.31 16.32 0.41
N GLY A 154 10.70 15.07 0.64
CA GLY A 154 12.11 14.68 0.68
C GLY A 154 12.77 14.78 -0.68
N GLN A 155 14.08 15.04 -0.68
CA GLN A 155 14.86 15.08 -1.91
C GLN A 155 15.03 13.67 -2.48
N THR A 156 15.00 13.57 -3.81
CA THR A 156 15.14 12.31 -4.52
C THR A 156 16.25 12.41 -5.56
N ASP A 157 16.74 11.26 -6.02
CA ASP A 157 17.69 11.20 -7.12
C ASP A 157 16.96 11.22 -8.47
N ARG A 158 17.71 11.09 -9.58
CA ARG A 158 17.13 11.11 -10.93
C ARG A 158 16.17 9.95 -11.21
N ASN A 159 16.18 8.92 -10.37
CA ASN A 159 15.29 7.76 -10.49
C ASN A 159 14.12 7.85 -9.51
N ASP A 160 13.87 9.02 -8.94
CA ASP A 160 12.80 9.29 -7.98
C ASP A 160 12.95 8.49 -6.66
N ARG A 161 14.17 8.08 -6.37
CA ARG A 161 14.46 7.37 -5.11
C ARG A 161 14.87 8.37 -4.04
N PRO A 162 14.27 8.32 -2.82
CA PRO A 162 14.67 9.23 -1.74
C PRO A 162 16.16 9.16 -1.43
N LEU A 163 16.81 10.32 -1.33
CA LEU A 163 18.24 10.42 -0.98
C LEU A 163 18.46 9.94 0.47
N LYS A 164 17.55 10.29 1.37
CA LYS A 164 17.51 9.72 2.72
C LYS A 164 16.51 8.57 2.71
N GLU A 165 16.97 7.39 3.08
CA GLU A 165 16.11 6.22 3.11
C GLU A 165 14.89 6.44 4.00
N VAL A 166 13.71 6.19 3.45
CA VAL A 166 12.45 6.12 4.19
C VAL A 166 11.95 4.69 4.08
N LYS A 167 11.75 4.04 5.22
CA LYS A 167 11.31 2.64 5.22
C LYS A 167 10.17 2.41 6.19
N ILE A 168 9.44 1.33 5.95
CA ILE A 168 8.49 0.79 6.91
C ILE A 168 9.30 -0.04 7.90
N ASN A 169 9.47 0.46 9.13
CA ASN A 169 10.17 -0.29 10.18
C ASN A 169 9.37 -1.53 10.55
N SER A 170 8.05 -1.37 10.69
CA SER A 170 7.12 -2.46 10.95
C SER A 170 5.73 -2.09 10.47
N ALA A 171 4.92 -3.09 10.17
CA ALA A 171 3.52 -2.91 9.81
C ALA A 171 2.66 -3.85 10.64
N LYS A 172 1.49 -3.38 11.07
CA LYS A 172 0.56 -4.20 11.84
C LYS A 172 -0.89 -3.97 11.44
N VAL A 173 -1.71 -4.98 11.65
CA VAL A 173 -3.15 -4.90 11.45
C VAL A 173 -3.81 -4.42 12.72
N LEU A 174 -4.71 -3.44 12.59
CA LEU A 174 -5.56 -2.95 13.68
C LEU A 174 -6.97 -3.45 13.43
N VAL A 175 -7.56 -4.11 14.41
CA VAL A 175 -8.90 -4.70 14.30
C VAL A 175 -9.83 -3.98 15.27
N THR A 176 -10.98 -3.52 14.76
CA THR A 176 -12.02 -2.91 15.58
C THR A 176 -13.33 -3.63 15.31
N PRO A 177 -13.95 -4.25 16.33
CA PRO A 177 -15.26 -4.87 16.15
C PRO A 177 -16.31 -3.83 15.75
N LYS A 178 -17.21 -4.25 14.86
CA LYS A 178 -18.35 -3.41 14.45
C LYS A 178 -19.44 -3.40 15.51
#